data_c0ec6d3de650d6333f6e49d8266b4ae0
#
_entry.id   c0ec6d3de650d6333f6e49d8266b4ae0
#
_cell.length_a   1.000
_cell.length_b   1.000
_cell.length_c   1.000
_cell.angle_alpha   90.00
_cell.angle_beta   90.00
_cell.angle_gamma   90.00
#
_symmetry.space_group_name_H-M   'P 1'
#
loop_
_entity.id
_entity.type
_entity.pdbx_description
1 polymer ?
#
loop_
_entity_poly.entity_id
_entity_poly.type
_entity_poly.pdbx_seq_one_letter_code
_entity_poly.pdbx_strand_id
1 'polypeptide(L)'
;MKLGVIDVGGGFRDIYGAGVFDWCLDHDVHFDYCIGISAGSANLASFLAKQRGRNYTFYMDYVFRKEYASLENWLKTRNYVDLDYVYGTLSNSDGENPIDYETLAKNPAEFYVGACDARTGQPVYFSKSGLKKDQYDIFKGSCALPLFCKPYVVDGIPCLDGG
;
A
#
# COMPACT_ATOMS: atom_id res chain seq x y z
N MET A 1 7.85 24.82 10.51
CA MET A 1 7.41 24.57 9.11
C MET A 1 6.91 23.15 9.07
N LYS A 2 5.75 22.88 8.48
CA LYS A 2 5.28 21.52 8.27
C LYS A 2 5.79 21.00 6.92
N LEU A 3 6.24 19.77 6.88
CA LEU A 3 6.74 19.11 5.67
C LEU A 3 5.77 18.00 5.26
N GLY A 4 5.33 18.02 4.02
CA GLY A 4 4.46 17.01 3.45
C GLY A 4 5.13 16.24 2.32
N VAL A 5 4.67 15.00 2.07
CA VAL A 5 5.09 14.15 0.97
C VAL A 5 3.90 13.48 0.31
N ILE A 6 3.95 13.37 -1.00
CA ILE A 6 2.99 12.61 -1.80
C ILE A 6 3.77 11.58 -2.62
N ASP A 7 3.38 10.33 -2.50
CA ASP A 7 3.87 9.24 -3.33
C ASP A 7 2.69 8.68 -4.14
N VAL A 8 2.75 8.91 -5.45
CA VAL A 8 1.67 8.54 -6.37
C VAL A 8 1.77 7.09 -6.86
N GLY A 9 2.79 6.36 -6.40
CA GLY A 9 2.99 4.97 -6.79
C GLY A 9 3.49 4.82 -8.24
N GLY A 10 3.10 3.73 -8.86
CA GLY A 10 3.49 3.41 -10.24
C GLY A 10 3.84 1.92 -10.43
N GLY A 11 3.26 1.03 -9.61
CA GLY A 11 3.53 -0.39 -9.63
C GLY A 11 5.02 -0.68 -9.34
N PHE A 12 5.67 -1.51 -10.15
CA PHE A 12 7.08 -1.89 -9.94
C PHE A 12 8.08 -0.72 -10.05
N ARG A 13 7.73 0.34 -10.77
CA ARG A 13 8.60 1.52 -10.87
C ARG A 13 8.79 2.23 -9.55
N ASP A 14 7.87 2.00 -8.62
CA ASP A 14 7.89 2.63 -7.30
C ASP A 14 8.88 1.99 -6.31
N ILE A 15 9.68 1.06 -6.77
CA ILE A 15 10.93 0.68 -6.11
C ILE A 15 11.85 1.90 -5.92
N TYR A 16 11.74 2.90 -6.80
CA TYR A 16 12.43 4.18 -6.64
C TYR A 16 11.95 4.93 -5.39
N GLY A 17 10.63 5.03 -5.20
CA GLY A 17 10.02 5.60 -3.99
C GLY A 17 10.46 4.86 -2.72
N ALA A 18 10.48 3.53 -2.77
CA ALA A 18 11.00 2.72 -1.66
C ALA A 18 12.43 3.10 -1.28
N GLY A 19 13.32 3.28 -2.29
CA GLY A 19 14.70 3.72 -2.08
C GLY A 19 14.80 5.13 -1.49
N VAL A 20 13.96 6.06 -1.95
CA VAL A 20 13.89 7.41 -1.39
C VAL A 20 13.49 7.38 0.09
N PHE A 21 12.48 6.59 0.46
CA PHE A 21 12.04 6.50 1.85
C PHE A 21 13.04 5.76 2.74
N ASP A 22 13.74 4.76 2.23
CA ASP A 22 14.85 4.13 2.94
C ASP A 22 15.97 5.13 3.22
N TRP A 23 16.31 5.97 2.23
CA TRP A 23 17.27 7.06 2.42
C TRP A 23 16.78 8.08 3.46
N CYS A 24 15.49 8.43 3.44
CA CYS A 24 14.88 9.32 4.43
C CYS A 24 14.99 8.75 5.85
N LEU A 25 14.79 7.44 6.02
CA LEU A 25 14.98 6.77 7.32
C LEU A 25 16.44 6.81 7.78
N ASP A 26 17.39 6.60 6.87
CA ASP A 26 18.82 6.63 7.16
C ASP A 26 19.32 8.03 7.57
N HIS A 27 18.57 9.09 7.19
CA HIS A 27 18.95 10.50 7.43
C HIS A 27 18.00 11.25 8.38
N ASP A 28 17.17 10.51 9.14
CA ASP A 28 16.20 11.07 10.10
C ASP A 28 15.27 12.15 9.49
N VAL A 29 14.91 12.00 8.21
CA VAL A 29 13.94 12.86 7.57
C VAL A 29 12.54 12.46 8.00
N HIS A 30 11.76 13.42 8.48
CA HIS A 30 10.39 13.22 8.93
C HIS A 30 9.42 14.09 8.14
N PHE A 31 8.22 13.55 7.91
CA PHE A 31 7.11 14.27 7.28
C PHE A 31 5.97 14.41 8.29
N ASP A 32 5.33 15.57 8.32
CA ASP A 32 4.15 15.81 9.14
C ASP A 32 2.87 15.31 8.46
N TYR A 33 2.89 15.26 7.11
CA TYR A 33 1.73 14.93 6.28
C TYR A 33 2.15 14.03 5.11
N CYS A 34 1.48 12.90 4.98
CA CYS A 34 1.79 11.90 3.95
C CYS A 34 0.52 11.53 3.18
N ILE A 35 0.60 11.49 1.85
CA ILE A 35 -0.44 10.93 0.99
C ILE A 35 0.19 9.86 0.12
N GLY A 36 -0.33 8.64 0.20
CA GLY A 36 0.11 7.52 -0.62
C GLY A 36 -0.99 7.03 -1.54
N ILE A 37 -0.65 6.74 -2.78
CA ILE A 37 -1.57 6.19 -3.79
C ILE A 37 -0.94 4.94 -4.37
N SER A 38 -1.73 3.86 -4.56
CA SER A 38 -1.21 2.63 -5.15
C SER A 38 0.02 2.10 -4.40
N ALA A 39 1.08 1.71 -5.08
CA ALA A 39 2.35 1.28 -4.49
C ALA A 39 2.93 2.30 -3.49
N GLY A 40 2.73 3.61 -3.73
CA GLY A 40 3.16 4.68 -2.83
C GLY A 40 2.50 4.64 -1.46
N SER A 41 1.29 4.10 -1.35
CA SER A 41 0.65 3.88 -0.05
C SER A 41 1.38 2.83 0.79
N ALA A 42 1.88 1.76 0.16
CA ALA A 42 2.68 0.73 0.82
C ALA A 42 4.08 1.24 1.21
N ASN A 43 4.70 2.05 0.33
CA ASN A 43 5.99 2.67 0.61
C ASN A 43 5.90 3.58 1.83
N LEU A 44 4.93 4.47 1.86
CA LEU A 44 4.72 5.37 3.00
C LEU A 44 4.31 4.64 4.28
N ALA A 45 3.50 3.58 4.19
CA ALA A 45 3.16 2.77 5.36
C ALA A 45 4.42 2.15 5.98
N SER A 46 5.32 1.58 5.17
CA SER A 46 6.59 1.01 5.64
C SER A 46 7.53 2.08 6.20
N PHE A 47 7.60 3.26 5.55
CA PHE A 47 8.36 4.40 6.05
C PHE A 47 7.88 4.87 7.43
N LEU A 48 6.57 5.07 7.58
CA LEU A 48 5.95 5.50 8.85
C LEU A 48 6.06 4.41 9.93
N ALA A 49 6.10 3.15 9.54
CA ALA A 49 6.40 2.01 10.41
C ALA A 49 7.90 1.85 10.72
N LYS A 50 8.77 2.72 10.18
CA LYS A 50 10.23 2.68 10.34
C LYS A 50 10.87 1.36 9.87
N GLN A 51 10.26 0.70 8.90
CA GLN A 51 10.69 -0.60 8.38
C GLN A 51 11.58 -0.44 7.13
N ARG A 52 12.83 -0.02 7.35
CA ARG A 52 13.83 0.08 6.29
C ARG A 52 14.00 -1.23 5.55
N GLY A 53 14.02 -1.18 4.22
CA GLY A 53 14.22 -2.32 3.35
C GLY A 53 12.99 -3.23 3.16
N ARG A 54 11.90 -3.03 3.91
CA ARG A 54 10.70 -3.87 3.80
C ARG A 54 10.15 -3.90 2.39
N ASN A 55 9.99 -2.74 1.77
CA ASN A 55 9.47 -2.64 0.40
C ASN A 55 10.51 -3.09 -0.64
N TYR A 56 11.79 -2.85 -0.42
CA TYR A 56 12.84 -3.39 -1.28
C TYR A 56 12.76 -4.92 -1.37
N THR A 57 12.61 -5.60 -0.23
CA THR A 57 12.40 -7.06 -0.19
C THR A 57 11.16 -7.46 -0.99
N PHE A 58 10.05 -6.72 -0.86
CA PHE A 58 8.85 -6.98 -1.65
C PHE A 58 9.14 -6.92 -3.15
N TYR A 59 9.78 -5.84 -3.62
CA TYR A 59 10.07 -5.65 -5.05
C TYR A 59 11.11 -6.63 -5.59
N MET A 60 12.03 -7.13 -4.78
CA MET A 60 13.09 -8.03 -5.22
C MET A 60 12.73 -9.51 -5.12
N ASP A 61 11.84 -9.88 -4.20
CA ASP A 61 11.55 -11.29 -3.91
C ASP A 61 10.08 -11.65 -4.16
N TYR A 62 9.14 -10.93 -3.54
CA TYR A 62 7.74 -11.36 -3.52
C TYR A 62 7.00 -11.12 -4.82
N VAL A 63 7.37 -10.09 -5.57
CA VAL A 63 6.72 -9.78 -6.87
C VAL A 63 6.91 -10.86 -7.93
N PHE A 64 7.92 -11.71 -7.79
CA PHE A 64 8.19 -12.81 -8.72
C PHE A 64 7.46 -14.10 -8.35
N ARG A 65 6.77 -14.12 -7.24
CA ARG A 65 6.00 -15.29 -6.83
C ARG A 65 4.70 -15.41 -7.62
N LYS A 66 4.31 -16.65 -7.92
CA LYS A 66 3.07 -16.95 -8.65
C LYS A 66 1.82 -16.54 -7.87
N GLU A 67 1.91 -16.55 -6.55
CA GLU A 67 0.87 -16.11 -5.62
C GLU A 67 0.58 -14.62 -5.80
N TYR A 68 1.59 -13.81 -6.11
CA TYR A 68 1.43 -12.38 -6.33
C TYR A 68 0.68 -12.08 -7.64
N ALA A 69 1.15 -12.63 -8.78
CA ALA A 69 0.55 -12.35 -10.07
C ALA A 69 0.66 -13.53 -11.01
N SER A 70 -0.48 -14.03 -11.49
CA SER A 70 -0.52 -15.15 -12.43
C SER A 70 -1.84 -15.23 -13.18
N LEU A 71 -1.79 -15.91 -14.35
CA LEU A 71 -3.00 -16.28 -15.09
C LEU A 71 -3.89 -17.23 -14.28
N GLU A 72 -3.29 -18.04 -13.41
CA GLU A 72 -4.04 -18.93 -12.52
C GLU A 72 -4.89 -18.15 -11.52
N ASN A 73 -4.34 -17.08 -10.93
CA ASN A 73 -5.09 -16.16 -10.08
C ASN A 73 -6.26 -15.56 -10.85
N TRP A 74 -6.01 -15.09 -12.08
CA TRP A 74 -7.05 -14.48 -12.90
C TRP A 74 -8.19 -15.47 -13.24
N LEU A 75 -7.86 -16.72 -13.54
CA LEU A 75 -8.86 -17.75 -13.83
C LEU A 75 -9.70 -18.11 -12.60
N LYS A 76 -9.08 -18.16 -11.41
CA LYS A 76 -9.74 -18.54 -10.15
C LYS A 76 -10.55 -17.41 -9.53
N THR A 77 -9.97 -16.21 -9.50
CA THR A 77 -10.52 -15.10 -8.70
C THR A 77 -10.95 -13.89 -9.53
N ARG A 78 -10.54 -13.85 -10.80
CA ARG A 78 -10.64 -12.67 -11.69
C ARG A 78 -9.73 -11.52 -11.25
N ASN A 79 -8.72 -11.79 -10.42
CA ASN A 79 -7.64 -10.90 -10.08
C ASN A 79 -6.35 -11.48 -10.66
N TYR A 80 -5.69 -10.75 -11.56
CA TYR A 80 -4.36 -11.14 -12.05
C TYR A 80 -3.31 -10.90 -10.97
N VAL A 81 -3.40 -9.73 -10.31
CA VAL A 81 -2.62 -9.41 -9.11
C VAL A 81 -3.44 -9.74 -7.88
N ASP A 82 -2.89 -10.57 -7.01
CA ASP A 82 -3.55 -10.98 -5.77
C ASP A 82 -3.16 -10.05 -4.61
N LEU A 83 -3.99 -9.04 -4.37
CA LEU A 83 -3.79 -8.10 -3.28
C LEU A 83 -4.16 -8.70 -1.90
N ASP A 84 -4.95 -9.77 -1.87
CA ASP A 84 -5.19 -10.52 -0.63
C ASP A 84 -3.94 -11.29 -0.21
N TYR A 85 -3.15 -11.79 -1.17
CA TYR A 85 -1.83 -12.33 -0.88
C TYR A 85 -0.90 -11.27 -0.29
N VAL A 86 -0.83 -10.09 -0.91
CA VAL A 86 0.07 -9.00 -0.47
C VAL A 86 -0.33 -8.46 0.91
N TYR A 87 -1.58 -8.06 1.06
CA TYR A 87 -2.05 -7.33 2.24
C TYR A 87 -2.82 -8.20 3.24
N GLY A 88 -3.15 -9.43 2.88
CA GLY A 88 -3.80 -10.39 3.78
C GLY A 88 -2.87 -11.50 4.25
N THR A 89 -1.92 -11.95 3.41
CA THR A 89 -1.01 -13.04 3.76
C THR A 89 0.38 -12.53 4.14
N LEU A 90 1.04 -11.79 3.25
CA LEU A 90 2.42 -11.34 3.49
C LEU A 90 2.52 -10.28 4.59
N SER A 91 1.57 -9.33 4.59
CA SER A 91 1.64 -8.12 5.44
C SER A 91 0.99 -8.27 6.81
N ASN A 92 0.23 -9.33 7.04
CA ASN A 92 -0.35 -9.62 8.35
C ASN A 92 0.74 -9.94 9.38
N SER A 93 0.39 -9.80 10.65
CA SER A 93 1.31 -9.96 11.77
C SER A 93 1.98 -11.35 11.86
N ASP A 94 1.38 -12.37 11.25
CA ASP A 94 1.88 -13.75 11.12
C ASP A 94 2.49 -14.04 9.73
N GLY A 95 2.53 -13.04 8.85
CA GLY A 95 3.05 -13.16 7.49
C GLY A 95 4.57 -13.11 7.40
N GLU A 96 5.10 -13.35 6.20
CA GLU A 96 6.55 -13.33 5.94
C GLU A 96 7.14 -11.90 5.90
N ASN A 97 6.32 -10.88 5.63
CA ASN A 97 6.73 -9.48 5.50
C ASN A 97 5.75 -8.55 6.23
N PRO A 98 5.58 -8.71 7.55
CA PRO A 98 4.53 -8.04 8.29
C PRO A 98 4.70 -6.53 8.32
N ILE A 99 3.58 -5.81 8.34
CA ILE A 99 3.58 -4.38 8.67
C ILE A 99 3.66 -4.26 10.20
N ASP A 100 4.62 -3.46 10.69
CA ASP A 100 4.64 -3.04 12.09
C ASP A 100 3.52 -2.02 12.32
N TYR A 101 2.32 -2.56 12.50
CA TYR A 101 1.11 -1.77 12.72
C TYR A 101 1.23 -0.85 13.94
N GLU A 102 1.86 -1.33 15.02
CA GLU A 102 1.96 -0.56 16.26
C GLU A 102 2.81 0.71 16.06
N THR A 103 3.94 0.59 15.36
CA THR A 103 4.79 1.73 15.03
C THR A 103 4.09 2.67 14.05
N LEU A 104 3.44 2.12 13.01
CA LEU A 104 2.66 2.90 12.05
C LEU A 104 1.54 3.69 12.74
N ALA A 105 0.75 3.04 13.59
CA ALA A 105 -0.39 3.66 14.27
C ALA A 105 0.05 4.77 15.23
N LYS A 106 1.17 4.58 15.93
CA LYS A 106 1.74 5.56 16.89
C LYS A 106 2.50 6.71 16.22
N ASN A 107 2.84 6.59 14.94
CA ASN A 107 3.57 7.66 14.24
C ASN A 107 2.73 8.95 14.24
N PRO A 108 3.31 10.11 14.61
CA PRO A 108 2.55 11.36 14.71
C PRO A 108 2.11 11.96 13.38
N ALA A 109 2.72 11.54 12.26
CA ALA A 109 2.37 12.03 10.93
C ALA A 109 0.91 11.73 10.58
N GLU A 110 0.24 12.68 9.95
CA GLU A 110 -1.03 12.43 9.28
C GLU A 110 -0.76 11.60 8.01
N PHE A 111 -1.49 10.50 7.84
CA PHE A 111 -1.33 9.66 6.66
C PHE A 111 -2.67 9.35 6.03
N TYR A 112 -2.76 9.60 4.73
CA TYR A 112 -3.92 9.32 3.90
C TYR A 112 -3.54 8.39 2.76
N VAL A 113 -4.43 7.46 2.48
CA VAL A 113 -4.34 6.54 1.35
C VAL A 113 -5.40 6.92 0.33
N GLY A 114 -4.98 7.28 -0.87
CA GLY A 114 -5.87 7.66 -1.97
C GLY A 114 -6.28 6.46 -2.81
N ALA A 115 -7.55 6.44 -3.19
CA ALA A 115 -8.15 5.47 -4.11
C ALA A 115 -9.18 6.17 -5.00
N CYS A 116 -9.77 5.44 -5.95
CA CYS A 116 -10.86 5.91 -6.80
C CYS A 116 -12.16 5.15 -6.46
N ASP A 117 -13.26 5.84 -6.21
CA ASP A 117 -14.59 5.20 -6.12
C ASP A 117 -14.98 4.66 -7.51
N ALA A 118 -15.04 3.34 -7.65
CA ALA A 118 -15.34 2.67 -8.92
C ALA A 118 -16.72 2.98 -9.50
N ARG A 119 -17.64 3.53 -8.70
CA ARG A 119 -19.00 3.91 -9.16
C ARG A 119 -19.04 5.29 -9.80
N THR A 120 -18.21 6.21 -9.30
CA THR A 120 -18.28 7.62 -9.64
C THR A 120 -17.06 8.14 -10.38
N GLY A 121 -15.92 7.42 -10.29
CA GLY A 121 -14.64 7.88 -10.79
C GLY A 121 -14.03 9.02 -9.95
N GLN A 122 -14.58 9.31 -8.77
CA GLN A 122 -14.09 10.37 -7.93
C GLN A 122 -13.01 9.86 -6.97
N PRO A 123 -12.01 10.70 -6.65
CA PRO A 123 -10.99 10.34 -5.66
C PRO A 123 -11.62 10.22 -4.27
N VAL A 124 -11.17 9.23 -3.52
CA VAL A 124 -11.49 9.03 -2.10
C VAL A 124 -10.20 8.89 -1.30
N TYR A 125 -10.19 9.40 -0.07
CA TYR A 125 -9.03 9.36 0.79
C TYR A 125 -9.41 8.74 2.13
N PHE A 126 -8.64 7.73 2.54
CA PHE A 126 -8.80 7.03 3.80
C PHE A 126 -7.69 7.44 4.77
N SER A 127 -8.08 7.90 5.95
CA SER A 127 -7.12 8.26 6.99
C SER A 127 -6.50 7.03 7.65
N LYS A 128 -5.26 7.17 8.10
CA LYS A 128 -4.57 6.20 8.95
C LYS A 128 -5.41 5.74 10.16
N SER A 129 -6.25 6.61 10.70
CA SER A 129 -7.13 6.26 11.82
C SER A 129 -8.14 5.15 11.51
N GLY A 130 -8.41 4.89 10.25
CA GLY A 130 -9.25 3.77 9.78
C GLY A 130 -8.51 2.44 9.68
N LEU A 131 -7.17 2.44 9.76
CA LEU A 131 -6.39 1.20 9.72
C LEU A 131 -6.57 0.41 11.02
N LYS A 132 -6.68 -0.90 10.87
CA LYS A 132 -6.68 -1.84 11.98
C LYS A 132 -5.63 -2.91 11.72
N LYS A 133 -5.07 -3.46 12.79
CA LYS A 133 -4.11 -4.56 12.70
C LYS A 133 -4.69 -5.71 11.89
N ASP A 134 -3.93 -6.19 10.92
CA ASP A 134 -4.28 -7.30 10.04
C ASP A 134 -5.57 -7.07 9.19
N GLN A 135 -5.99 -5.81 9.03
CA GLN A 135 -7.10 -5.39 8.17
C GLN A 135 -6.64 -4.24 7.27
N TYR A 136 -6.00 -4.60 6.17
CA TYR A 136 -5.32 -3.65 5.29
C TYR A 136 -6.08 -3.41 3.98
N ASP A 137 -7.43 -3.47 4.01
CA ASP A 137 -8.27 -3.31 2.81
C ASP A 137 -8.13 -1.93 2.15
N ILE A 138 -7.76 -0.91 2.92
CA ILE A 138 -7.44 0.43 2.40
C ILE A 138 -6.32 0.35 1.35
N PHE A 139 -5.25 -0.41 1.62
CA PHE A 139 -4.16 -0.58 0.66
C PHE A 139 -4.60 -1.42 -0.55
N LYS A 140 -5.44 -2.44 -0.35
CA LYS A 140 -5.99 -3.23 -1.45
C LYS A 140 -6.80 -2.34 -2.39
N GLY A 141 -7.68 -1.49 -1.83
CA GLY A 141 -8.49 -0.55 -2.61
C GLY A 141 -7.64 0.43 -3.41
N SER A 142 -6.56 0.96 -2.79
CA SER A 142 -5.63 1.89 -3.44
C SER A 142 -4.80 1.27 -4.56
N CYS A 143 -4.51 -0.04 -4.47
CA CYS A 143 -3.68 -0.79 -5.41
C CYS A 143 -4.47 -1.61 -6.45
N ALA A 144 -5.80 -1.56 -6.43
CA ALA A 144 -6.65 -2.38 -7.29
C ALA A 144 -6.68 -1.84 -8.73
N LEU A 145 -5.68 -2.18 -9.52
CA LEU A 145 -5.55 -1.74 -10.91
C LEU A 145 -6.76 -2.21 -11.74
N PRO A 146 -7.45 -1.30 -12.47
CA PRO A 146 -8.51 -1.66 -13.40
C PRO A 146 -8.03 -2.72 -14.40
N LEU A 147 -8.88 -3.66 -14.75
CA LEU A 147 -8.64 -4.82 -15.63
C LEU A 147 -7.78 -5.94 -14.99
N PHE A 148 -6.88 -5.62 -14.07
CA PHE A 148 -6.03 -6.60 -13.39
C PHE A 148 -6.61 -7.08 -12.06
N CYS A 149 -7.44 -6.24 -11.42
CA CYS A 149 -8.11 -6.55 -10.17
C CYS A 149 -9.59 -6.17 -10.23
N LYS A 150 -10.39 -6.84 -9.40
CA LYS A 150 -11.74 -6.38 -9.06
C LYS A 150 -11.64 -5.21 -8.09
N PRO A 151 -12.67 -4.34 -8.02
CA PRO A 151 -12.76 -3.36 -6.96
C PRO A 151 -12.75 -4.03 -5.57
N TYR A 152 -12.00 -3.46 -4.65
CA TYR A 152 -12.05 -3.83 -3.22
C TYR A 152 -12.97 -2.89 -2.47
N VAL A 153 -13.82 -3.44 -1.60
CA VAL A 153 -14.76 -2.61 -0.82
C VAL A 153 -14.07 -2.13 0.45
N VAL A 154 -13.96 -0.80 0.59
CA VAL A 154 -13.41 -0.12 1.77
C VAL A 154 -14.48 0.80 2.32
N ASP A 155 -14.91 0.59 3.56
CA ASP A 155 -15.98 1.36 4.22
C ASP A 155 -17.26 1.49 3.36
N GLY A 156 -17.64 0.41 2.64
CA GLY A 156 -18.80 0.37 1.77
C GLY A 156 -18.60 1.01 0.40
N ILE A 157 -17.42 1.52 0.08
CA ILE A 157 -17.07 2.11 -1.21
C ILE A 157 -16.26 1.09 -2.02
N PRO A 158 -16.74 0.67 -3.21
CA PRO A 158 -15.92 -0.13 -4.11
C PRO A 158 -14.81 0.73 -4.69
N CYS A 159 -13.56 0.40 -4.36
CA CYS A 159 -12.37 1.16 -4.70
C CYS A 159 -11.56 0.48 -5.80
N LEU A 160 -11.03 1.30 -6.69
CA LEU A 160 -9.99 0.97 -7.65
C LEU A 160 -8.76 1.83 -7.38
N ASP A 161 -7.66 1.54 -8.08
CA ASP A 161 -6.40 2.28 -8.00
C ASP A 161 -6.65 3.79 -8.19
N GLY A 162 -6.00 4.61 -7.36
CA GLY A 162 -6.21 6.04 -7.31
C GLY A 162 -5.28 6.84 -8.23
N GLY A 163 -4.37 6.16 -8.96
CA GLY A 163 -3.39 6.78 -9.86
C GLY A 163 -3.81 6.88 -11.32
#